data_f7c863402c5176e7af4357759bd0e524
#
_entry.id   f7c863402c5176e7af4357759bd0e524
#
_cell.length_a   1.000
_cell.length_b   1.000
_cell.length_c   1.000
_cell.angle_alpha   90.00
_cell.angle_beta   90.00
_cell.angle_gamma   90.00
#
_symmetry.space_group_name_H-M   'P 1'
#
loop_
_entity.id
_entity.type
_entity.pdbx_description
1 polymer ?
#
loop_
_entity_poly.entity_id
_entity_poly.type
_entity_poly.pdbx_seq_one_letter_code
_entity_poly.pdbx_strand_id
1 'polypeptide(L)'
;MKINFERFVKGRLVIVGIGHPLRGDDALGPCLIKLLEGHVDALCIDAGSAPENYLGKIIKASPDVVLFIDAVDFNKEPGYYKILKQEEILKTGFTTHDLSPKILIEYLAEETRARMYLLGIQPKDLGLGQPLSAPVQKALSELERLLKGLLCMKPT
;
A
#
# COMPACT_ATOMS: atom_id res chain seq x y z
N MET A 1 13.08 -12.73 2.22
CA MET A 1 13.28 -12.18 0.87
C MET A 1 13.43 -10.67 0.98
N LYS A 2 14.57 -10.15 0.50
CA LYS A 2 14.79 -8.69 0.56
C LYS A 2 14.13 -8.04 -0.65
N ILE A 3 13.15 -7.18 -0.38
CA ILE A 3 12.57 -6.36 -1.43
C ILE A 3 13.51 -5.19 -1.69
N ASN A 4 13.90 -5.00 -2.93
CA ASN A 4 14.72 -3.86 -3.32
C ASN A 4 13.81 -2.66 -3.63
N PHE A 5 13.44 -1.94 -2.58
CA PHE A 5 12.61 -0.75 -2.70
C PHE A 5 13.28 0.40 -3.45
N GLU A 6 14.61 0.45 -3.50
CA GLU A 6 15.34 1.53 -4.18
C GLU A 6 14.94 1.67 -5.64
N ARG A 7 14.56 0.56 -6.25
CA ARG A 7 14.14 0.51 -7.66
C ARG A 7 12.80 1.21 -7.90
N PHE A 8 11.98 1.30 -6.85
CA PHE A 8 10.58 1.74 -6.96
C PHE A 8 10.33 3.16 -6.50
N VAL A 9 11.27 3.80 -5.82
CA VAL A 9 11.02 5.05 -5.09
C VAL A 9 11.73 6.27 -5.67
N LYS A 10 12.01 6.29 -6.97
CA LYS A 10 12.62 7.46 -7.61
C LYS A 10 11.56 8.49 -8.00
N GLY A 11 11.73 9.72 -7.52
CA GLY A 11 10.84 10.83 -7.82
C GLY A 11 9.83 11.09 -6.72
N ARG A 12 8.74 11.76 -7.08
CA ARG A 12 7.66 12.07 -6.14
C ARG A 12 6.83 10.81 -5.88
N LEU A 13 6.78 10.41 -4.61
CA LEU A 13 6.11 9.20 -4.18
C LEU A 13 4.83 9.53 -3.42
N VAL A 14 3.76 8.84 -3.79
CA VAL A 14 2.50 8.82 -3.03
C VAL A 14 2.31 7.39 -2.53
N ILE A 15 2.08 7.24 -1.24
CA ILE A 15 1.80 5.94 -0.60
C ILE A 15 0.34 5.93 -0.17
N VAL A 16 -0.41 4.93 -0.63
CA VAL A 16 -1.85 4.83 -0.38
C VAL A 16 -2.16 3.55 0.38
N GLY A 17 -2.57 3.68 1.63
CA GLY A 17 -3.00 2.53 2.44
C GLY A 17 -4.47 2.25 2.23
N ILE A 18 -4.80 1.03 1.86
CA ILE A 18 -6.17 0.58 1.58
C ILE A 18 -6.54 -0.50 2.60
N GLY A 19 -7.77 -0.45 3.09
CA GLY A 19 -8.33 -1.48 3.95
C GLY A 19 -9.32 -0.93 4.96
N HIS A 20 -10.17 -1.82 5.48
CA HIS A 20 -11.18 -1.47 6.47
C HIS A 20 -10.54 -1.50 7.87
N PRO A 21 -10.51 -0.37 8.61
CA PRO A 21 -9.78 -0.28 9.88
C PRO A 21 -10.35 -1.16 11.00
N LEU A 22 -11.58 -1.66 10.86
CA LEU A 22 -12.23 -2.48 11.87
C LEU A 22 -12.26 -3.98 11.52
N ARG A 23 -11.61 -4.41 10.46
CA ARG A 23 -11.64 -5.79 9.99
C ARG A 23 -10.31 -6.50 10.09
N GLY A 24 -9.82 -6.68 11.31
CA GLY A 24 -8.61 -7.48 11.55
C GLY A 24 -7.43 -7.03 10.69
N ASP A 25 -6.84 -7.94 9.96
CA ASP A 25 -5.67 -7.67 9.13
C ASP A 25 -5.96 -6.82 7.89
N ASP A 26 -7.23 -6.58 7.55
CA ASP A 26 -7.57 -5.63 6.50
C ASP A 26 -7.17 -4.20 6.86
N ALA A 27 -6.96 -3.93 8.14
CA ALA A 27 -6.50 -2.64 8.65
C ALA A 27 -5.00 -2.38 8.42
N LEU A 28 -4.26 -3.35 7.87
CA LEU A 28 -2.80 -3.23 7.76
C LEU A 28 -2.35 -2.03 6.90
N GLY A 29 -3.04 -1.73 5.81
CA GLY A 29 -2.73 -0.57 4.97
C GLY A 29 -2.84 0.73 5.74
N PRO A 30 -4.01 1.07 6.31
CA PRO A 30 -4.17 2.25 7.16
C PRO A 30 -3.20 2.29 8.34
N CYS A 31 -2.92 1.15 8.97
CA CYS A 31 -1.98 1.09 10.10
C CYS A 31 -0.55 1.45 9.67
N LEU A 32 -0.09 0.92 8.53
CA LEU A 32 1.25 1.24 8.05
C LEU A 32 1.36 2.72 7.66
N ILE A 33 0.31 3.30 7.08
CA ILE A 33 0.27 4.73 6.77
C ILE A 33 0.48 5.57 8.03
N LYS A 34 -0.20 5.24 9.13
CA LYS A 34 -0.05 5.96 10.40
C LYS A 34 1.39 5.90 10.94
N LEU A 35 2.06 4.78 10.74
CA LEU A 35 3.45 4.61 11.16
C LEU A 35 4.42 5.42 10.30
N LEU A 36 4.11 5.62 9.03
CA LEU A 36 4.99 6.30 8.08
C LEU A 36 4.76 7.80 7.99
N GLU A 37 3.52 8.26 8.16
CA GLU A 37 3.15 9.66 7.97
C GLU A 37 3.98 10.60 8.84
N GLY A 38 4.57 11.62 8.22
CA GLY A 38 5.44 12.57 8.91
C GLY A 38 6.89 12.09 9.11
N HIS A 39 7.20 10.84 8.74
CA HIS A 39 8.53 10.25 8.92
C HIS A 39 9.22 9.89 7.61
N VAL A 40 8.53 10.00 6.49
CA VAL A 40 9.05 9.65 5.17
C VAL A 40 8.81 10.78 4.18
N ASP A 41 9.69 10.87 3.18
CA ASP A 41 9.56 11.84 2.09
C ASP A 41 8.60 11.30 1.03
N ALA A 42 7.32 11.26 1.39
CA ALA A 42 6.23 10.82 0.52
C ALA A 42 4.92 11.40 1.04
N LEU A 43 3.98 11.61 0.13
CA LEU A 43 2.61 11.91 0.52
C LEU A 43 1.94 10.61 0.95
N CYS A 44 1.54 10.52 2.20
CA CYS A 44 0.87 9.34 2.75
C CYS A 44 -0.64 9.59 2.80
N ILE A 45 -1.41 8.65 2.25
CA ILE A 45 -2.87 8.73 2.21
C ILE A 45 -3.46 7.48 2.86
N ASP A 46 -4.24 7.66 3.91
CA ASP A 46 -5.10 6.61 4.46
C ASP A 46 -6.41 6.64 3.66
N ALA A 47 -6.54 5.74 2.71
CA ALA A 47 -7.71 5.69 1.83
C ALA A 47 -8.86 4.86 2.41
N GLY A 48 -8.64 4.17 3.54
CA GLY A 48 -9.66 3.30 4.09
C GLY A 48 -10.11 2.26 3.08
N SER A 49 -11.39 1.97 3.05
CA SER A 49 -11.98 0.99 2.13
C SER A 49 -12.46 1.60 0.81
N ALA A 50 -12.23 2.90 0.60
CA ALA A 50 -12.75 3.64 -0.56
C ALA A 50 -11.64 4.46 -1.25
N PRO A 51 -10.64 3.79 -1.88
CA PRO A 51 -9.53 4.50 -2.52
C PRO A 51 -9.98 5.41 -3.66
N GLU A 52 -11.12 5.15 -4.28
CA GLU A 52 -11.71 5.97 -5.34
C GLU A 52 -12.00 7.40 -4.87
N ASN A 53 -12.22 7.61 -3.57
CA ASN A 53 -12.45 8.95 -3.02
C ASN A 53 -11.18 9.81 -2.97
N TYR A 54 -10.03 9.22 -3.21
CA TYR A 54 -8.73 9.89 -3.10
C TYR A 54 -8.03 10.07 -4.45
N LEU A 55 -8.67 9.70 -5.55
CA LEU A 55 -8.09 9.80 -6.90
C LEU A 55 -7.68 11.24 -7.23
N GLY A 56 -8.53 12.21 -6.93
CA GLY A 56 -8.22 13.62 -7.16
C GLY A 56 -7.00 14.09 -6.39
N LYS A 57 -6.87 13.67 -5.14
CA LYS A 57 -5.72 14.01 -4.30
C LYS A 57 -4.41 13.41 -4.84
N ILE A 58 -4.48 12.16 -5.32
CA ILE A 58 -3.33 11.48 -5.92
C ILE A 58 -2.90 12.22 -7.20
N ILE A 59 -3.85 12.51 -8.08
CA ILE A 59 -3.58 13.19 -9.35
C ILE A 59 -2.98 14.59 -9.11
N LYS A 60 -3.55 15.33 -8.18
CA LYS A 60 -3.08 16.68 -7.84
C LYS A 60 -1.64 16.69 -7.32
N ALA A 61 -1.22 15.61 -6.68
CA ALA A 61 0.16 15.48 -6.16
C ALA A 61 1.18 15.30 -7.29
N SER A 62 0.75 15.04 -8.52
CA SER A 62 1.63 14.79 -9.68
C SER A 62 2.72 13.75 -9.38
N PRO A 63 2.35 12.54 -8.97
CA PRO A 63 3.34 11.55 -8.54
C PRO A 63 4.13 10.99 -9.70
N ASP A 64 5.38 10.60 -9.42
CA ASP A 64 6.19 9.77 -10.32
C ASP A 64 5.97 8.30 -10.01
N VAL A 65 5.64 7.98 -8.75
CA VAL A 65 5.37 6.63 -8.27
C VAL A 65 4.18 6.65 -7.31
N VAL A 66 3.28 5.69 -7.48
CA VAL A 66 2.20 5.43 -6.51
C VAL A 66 2.40 4.02 -5.96
N LEU A 67 2.55 3.91 -4.66
CA LEU A 67 2.66 2.64 -3.96
C LEU A 67 1.38 2.41 -3.15
N PHE A 68 0.59 1.44 -3.55
CA PHE A 68 -0.58 0.99 -2.79
C PHE A 68 -0.14 -0.05 -1.75
N ILE A 69 -0.78 -0.04 -0.61
CA ILE A 69 -0.56 -1.03 0.46
C ILE A 69 -1.91 -1.64 0.81
N ASP A 70 -2.02 -2.96 0.71
CA ASP A 70 -3.28 -3.66 0.96
C ASP A 70 -3.01 -5.11 1.39
N ALA A 71 -4.01 -5.70 2.04
CA ALA A 71 -4.02 -7.14 2.31
C ALA A 71 -4.26 -7.88 1.00
N VAL A 72 -3.44 -8.88 0.71
CA VAL A 72 -3.55 -9.69 -0.51
C VAL A 72 -3.40 -11.16 -0.14
N ASP A 73 -4.33 -11.98 -0.62
CA ASP A 73 -4.23 -13.43 -0.46
C ASP A 73 -3.30 -14.00 -1.52
N PHE A 74 -2.07 -14.28 -1.12
CA PHE A 74 -1.07 -14.92 -1.96
C PHE A 74 -1.06 -16.44 -1.80
N ASN A 75 -1.92 -16.98 -0.95
CA ASN A 75 -1.88 -18.38 -0.54
C ASN A 75 -0.52 -18.73 0.09
N LYS A 76 -0.05 -17.83 0.95
CA LYS A 76 1.23 -17.94 1.68
C LYS A 76 0.98 -17.82 3.17
N GLU A 77 2.04 -17.99 3.96
CA GLU A 77 1.96 -17.79 5.40
C GLU A 77 1.57 -16.34 5.75
N PRO A 78 0.74 -16.12 6.77
CA PRO A 78 0.41 -14.77 7.22
C PRO A 78 1.64 -13.93 7.51
N GLY A 79 1.65 -12.70 7.07
CA GLY A 79 2.78 -11.79 7.19
C GLY A 79 3.73 -11.81 6.01
N TYR A 80 3.61 -12.80 5.11
CA TYR A 80 4.35 -12.77 3.83
C TYR A 80 3.99 -11.49 3.07
N TYR A 81 4.96 -10.83 2.47
CA TYR A 81 4.70 -9.65 1.67
C TYR A 81 5.50 -9.63 0.38
N LYS A 82 4.96 -8.96 -0.62
CA LYS A 82 5.56 -8.87 -1.95
C LYS A 82 5.12 -7.56 -2.61
N ILE A 83 6.02 -6.96 -3.39
CA ILE A 83 5.65 -5.84 -4.26
C ILE A 83 5.26 -6.39 -5.63
N LEU A 84 4.08 -6.00 -6.08
CA LEU A 84 3.55 -6.32 -7.41
C LEU A 84 3.69 -5.11 -8.31
N LYS A 85 4.15 -5.33 -9.54
CA LYS A 85 4.16 -4.33 -10.61
C LYS A 85 2.76 -4.21 -11.19
N GLN A 86 2.52 -3.14 -11.92
CA GLN A 86 1.22 -2.85 -12.54
C GLN A 86 0.65 -4.05 -13.31
N GLU A 87 1.46 -4.70 -14.14
CA GLU A 87 1.02 -5.85 -14.94
C GLU A 87 0.61 -7.02 -14.05
N GLU A 88 1.33 -7.26 -12.96
CA GLU A 88 1.00 -8.32 -12.01
C GLU A 88 -0.29 -8.01 -11.24
N ILE A 89 -0.50 -6.75 -10.88
CA ILE A 89 -1.73 -6.30 -10.20
C ILE A 89 -2.95 -6.59 -11.07
N LEU A 90 -2.87 -6.29 -12.36
CA LEU A 90 -3.97 -6.49 -13.31
C LEU A 90 -4.33 -7.96 -13.50
N LYS A 91 -3.39 -8.86 -13.23
CA LYS A 91 -3.59 -10.32 -13.37
C LYS A 91 -4.09 -11.00 -12.10
N THR A 92 -3.89 -10.40 -10.93
CA THR A 92 -4.11 -11.10 -9.66
C THR A 92 -5.56 -11.14 -9.18
N GLY A 93 -6.46 -10.40 -9.74
CA GLY A 93 -7.89 -10.46 -9.41
C GLY A 93 -8.23 -10.35 -7.93
N PHE A 94 -7.39 -9.74 -7.11
CA PHE A 94 -7.74 -9.53 -5.71
C PHE A 94 -8.86 -8.49 -5.62
N THR A 95 -9.92 -8.87 -4.95
CA THR A 95 -11.11 -8.03 -4.81
C THR A 95 -11.56 -8.03 -3.36
N THR A 96 -10.93 -7.19 -2.55
CA THR A 96 -11.42 -6.90 -1.21
C THR A 96 -12.29 -5.63 -1.20
N HIS A 97 -12.45 -4.98 -2.36
CA HIS A 97 -13.12 -3.68 -2.48
C HIS A 97 -14.14 -3.70 -3.62
N ASP A 98 -15.17 -2.84 -3.52
CA ASP A 98 -16.24 -2.73 -4.50
C ASP A 98 -15.74 -2.30 -5.87
N LEU A 99 -14.70 -1.44 -5.91
CA LEU A 99 -14.11 -1.00 -7.17
C LEU A 99 -12.97 -1.94 -7.58
N SER A 100 -13.02 -2.41 -8.82
CA SER A 100 -11.95 -3.23 -9.37
C SER A 100 -10.60 -2.49 -9.34
N PRO A 101 -9.53 -3.09 -8.78
CA PRO A 101 -8.20 -2.50 -8.82
C PRO A 101 -7.75 -2.16 -10.23
N LYS A 102 -8.17 -2.94 -11.21
CA LYS A 102 -7.87 -2.69 -12.62
C LYS A 102 -8.39 -1.32 -13.08
N ILE A 103 -9.65 -1.00 -12.76
CA ILE A 103 -10.26 0.27 -13.14
C ILE A 103 -9.53 1.44 -12.47
N LEU A 104 -9.21 1.31 -11.20
CA LEU A 104 -8.48 2.31 -10.43
C LEU A 104 -7.12 2.61 -11.06
N ILE A 105 -6.36 1.56 -11.36
CA ILE A 105 -5.04 1.68 -11.94
C ILE A 105 -5.09 2.24 -13.36
N GLU A 106 -6.02 1.77 -14.18
CA GLU A 106 -6.19 2.29 -15.55
C GLU A 106 -6.53 3.77 -15.54
N TYR A 107 -7.42 4.19 -14.64
CA TYR A 107 -7.78 5.61 -14.51
C TYR A 107 -6.57 6.45 -14.12
N LEU A 108 -5.83 6.04 -13.11
CA LEU A 108 -4.64 6.76 -12.66
C LEU A 108 -3.53 6.76 -13.73
N ALA A 109 -3.39 5.68 -14.48
CA ALA A 109 -2.40 5.59 -15.56
C ALA A 109 -2.71 6.59 -16.69
N GLU A 110 -3.99 6.88 -16.96
CA GLU A 110 -4.38 7.88 -17.95
C GLU A 110 -4.18 9.31 -17.45
N GLU A 111 -4.43 9.54 -16.15
CA GLU A 111 -4.41 10.88 -15.57
C GLU A 111 -3.03 11.29 -15.03
N THR A 112 -2.13 10.33 -14.85
CA THR A 112 -0.78 10.58 -14.35
C THR A 112 0.25 9.84 -15.19
N ARG A 113 1.54 10.18 -15.02
CA ARG A 113 2.64 9.41 -15.62
C ARG A 113 3.28 8.49 -14.59
N ALA A 114 2.61 8.27 -13.48
CA ALA A 114 3.15 7.51 -12.36
C ALA A 114 3.31 6.03 -12.71
N ARG A 115 4.40 5.44 -12.22
CA ARG A 115 4.54 3.99 -12.15
C ARG A 115 3.78 3.53 -10.92
N MET A 116 3.03 2.46 -11.05
CA MET A 116 2.18 1.97 -9.97
C MET A 116 2.63 0.62 -9.48
N TYR A 117 2.66 0.48 -8.16
CA TYR A 117 3.05 -0.74 -7.45
C TYR A 117 2.07 -1.03 -6.33
N LEU A 118 1.96 -2.28 -5.97
CA LEU A 118 1.20 -2.72 -4.80
C LEU A 118 2.10 -3.51 -3.87
N LEU A 119 2.23 -3.04 -2.64
CA LEU A 119 2.80 -3.83 -1.56
C LEU A 119 1.66 -4.63 -0.94
N GLY A 120 1.59 -5.91 -1.29
CA GLY A 120 0.59 -6.84 -0.76
C GLY A 120 1.16 -7.58 0.44
N ILE A 121 0.34 -7.75 1.46
CA ILE A 121 0.71 -8.47 2.69
C ILE A 121 -0.33 -9.53 2.95
N GLN A 122 0.12 -10.79 3.13
CA GLN A 122 -0.77 -11.93 3.38
C GLN A 122 -1.45 -11.77 4.76
N PRO A 123 -2.79 -11.67 4.79
CA PRO A 123 -3.51 -11.61 6.06
C PRO A 123 -3.70 -12.99 6.69
N LYS A 124 -4.01 -13.01 7.97
CA LYS A 124 -4.45 -14.19 8.70
C LYS A 124 -5.95 -14.17 8.94
N ASP A 125 -6.48 -13.06 9.44
CA ASP A 125 -7.88 -12.91 9.84
C ASP A 125 -8.42 -11.55 9.43
N LEU A 126 -9.50 -11.54 8.68
CA LEU A 126 -10.19 -10.32 8.21
C LEU A 126 -11.51 -10.09 8.95
N GLY A 127 -11.71 -10.74 10.09
CA GLY A 127 -12.94 -10.67 10.86
C GLY A 127 -13.20 -9.29 11.47
N LEU A 128 -14.45 -8.87 11.46
CA LEU A 128 -14.88 -7.62 12.07
C LEU A 128 -14.58 -7.62 13.59
N GLY A 129 -13.95 -6.56 14.07
CA GLY A 129 -13.61 -6.41 15.47
C GLY A 129 -12.34 -7.13 15.92
N GLN A 130 -11.68 -7.87 15.03
CA GLN A 130 -10.42 -8.54 15.34
C GLN A 130 -9.25 -7.53 15.27
N PRO A 131 -8.23 -7.67 16.15
CA PRO A 131 -7.02 -6.87 16.04
C PRO A 131 -6.14 -7.38 14.90
N LEU A 132 -5.07 -6.64 14.58
CA LEU A 132 -4.04 -7.16 13.68
C LEU A 132 -3.43 -8.42 14.28
N SER A 133 -3.29 -9.47 13.46
CA SER A 133 -2.65 -10.71 13.89
C SER A 133 -1.15 -10.50 14.17
N ALA A 134 -0.59 -11.35 15.03
CA ALA A 134 0.83 -11.26 15.39
C ALA A 134 1.78 -11.31 14.18
N PRO A 135 1.59 -12.23 13.20
CA PRO A 135 2.48 -12.25 12.04
C PRO A 135 2.37 -10.99 11.17
N VAL A 136 1.18 -10.39 11.07
CA VAL A 136 1.00 -9.13 10.32
C VAL A 136 1.63 -7.97 11.08
N GLN A 137 1.48 -7.89 12.40
CA GLN A 137 2.15 -6.87 13.21
C GLN A 137 3.67 -6.93 13.03
N LYS A 138 4.24 -8.14 13.02
CA LYS A 138 5.67 -8.34 12.79
C LYS A 138 6.09 -7.85 11.40
N ALA A 139 5.31 -8.17 10.38
CA ALA A 139 5.55 -7.70 9.01
C ALA A 139 5.50 -6.17 8.93
N LEU A 140 4.51 -5.54 9.57
CA LEU A 140 4.40 -4.07 9.56
C LEU A 140 5.57 -3.40 10.26
N SER A 141 6.05 -3.96 11.38
CA SER A 141 7.23 -3.42 12.08
C SER A 141 8.47 -3.48 11.20
N GLU A 142 8.66 -4.57 10.48
CA GLU A 142 9.77 -4.73 9.55
C GLU A 142 9.66 -3.75 8.39
N LEU A 143 8.47 -3.62 7.79
CA LEU A 143 8.21 -2.70 6.68
C LEU A 143 8.35 -1.24 7.10
N GLU A 144 7.88 -0.90 8.29
CA GLU A 144 8.07 0.45 8.85
C GLU A 144 9.55 0.81 8.89
N ARG A 145 10.37 -0.07 9.42
CA ARG A 145 11.82 0.15 9.52
C ARG A 145 12.46 0.28 8.15
N LEU A 146 12.13 -0.62 7.22
CA LEU A 146 12.67 -0.60 5.87
C LEU A 146 12.29 0.67 5.10
N LEU A 147 11.02 1.04 5.14
CA LEU A 147 10.52 2.21 4.43
C LEU A 147 11.03 3.52 5.03
N LYS A 148 11.08 3.63 6.35
CA LYS A 148 11.67 4.80 7.00
C LYS A 148 13.16 4.96 6.67
N GLY A 149 13.88 3.84 6.59
CA GLY A 149 15.30 3.86 6.21
C GLY A 149 15.54 4.33 4.78
N LEU A 150 14.68 3.93 3.85
CA LEU A 150 14.80 4.27 2.43
C LEU A 150 14.25 5.64 2.08
N LEU A 151 13.21 6.08 2.77
CA LEU A 151 12.43 7.27 2.43
C LEU A 151 12.60 8.38 3.47
N CYS A 152 13.66 8.34 4.25
CA CYS A 152 13.85 9.34 5.30
C CYS A 152 13.88 10.75 4.69
N MET A 153 13.21 11.67 5.40
CA MET A 153 13.18 13.08 4.99
C MET A 153 14.59 13.65 5.02
N LYS A 154 14.98 14.32 3.91
CA LYS A 154 16.27 14.98 3.87
C LYS A 154 16.23 16.18 4.81
N PRO A 155 17.32 16.42 5.59
CA PRO A 155 17.39 17.62 6.38
C PRO A 155 17.35 18.84 5.47
N THR A 156 16.54 19.82 5.85
CA THR A 156 16.45 21.12 5.16
C THR A 156 17.65 21.98 5.48
#